data_4196ba02470544f8a67982d3ffa9650a
#
_entry.id   4196ba02470544f8a67982d3ffa9650a
#
_cell.length_a   1.000
_cell.length_b   1.000
_cell.length_c   1.000
_cell.angle_alpha   90.00
_cell.angle_beta   90.00
_cell.angle_gamma   90.00
#
_symmetry.space_group_name_H-M   'P 1'
#
loop_
_entity.id
_entity.type
_entity.pdbx_description
1 polymer ?
#
loop_
_entity_poly.entity_id
_entity_poly.type
_entity_poly.pdbx_seq_one_letter_code
_entity_poly.pdbx_strand_id
1 'polypeptide(L)'
;MLKYFGTDGVRGEANKVLTPEMAFKLGRMGGYVLTKEKKDGGQARVLVSRDTRISGEMLEHALISGLLSVGIEVLECGVMTTPGLSYLVQAQGADAGVQISASHNPVEDNGIKFFGSDGLKLSDAKEEEIEELIDAKQDMLPRPSAEGLGTVTDFRDGSNKYIQFLENTIPEDLSGIKVVIDGANGAASSFISRLFADLDVDFTTISTHPNGLNINDHCGATHTARLQEEVVKQGAQLGLAFDGDADRCIAVDENGNEVDGDHIMYVIGSYLADHGRLKKDTIVTTVMSNLGFTKALERRGIKNVRTQVGDRYVSEEMRANGYSLGGEQSGHVIINDYHNTGDGMLTGIHLMLVMKKTGKSLTELLADFKEYPQVLVNVPVKDKNSWKNHRAVVDAIDSVEKDMAGDGRVLVRPSGTQELLRVMAEGPTQEITQEYVDRIVKVVTTEMGE
;
A
#
# COMPACT_ATOMS: atom_id res chain seq x y z
N MET A 1 21.48 9.17 0.20
CA MET A 1 20.11 9.28 -0.36
C MET A 1 20.12 8.40 -1.59
N LEU A 2 19.21 7.46 -1.67
CA LEU A 2 19.04 6.56 -2.81
C LEU A 2 18.79 7.37 -4.09
N LYS A 3 19.32 6.90 -5.19
CA LYS A 3 19.27 7.59 -6.50
C LYS A 3 18.14 7.05 -7.38
N TYR A 4 17.92 5.75 -7.35
CA TYR A 4 16.92 5.03 -8.15
C TYR A 4 15.77 4.54 -7.32
N PHE A 5 16.05 3.99 -6.13
CA PHE A 5 15.01 3.52 -5.22
C PHE A 5 14.31 4.68 -4.51
N GLY A 6 12.99 4.67 -4.57
CA GLY A 6 12.12 5.50 -3.74
C GLY A 6 11.62 4.72 -2.51
N THR A 7 10.56 5.21 -1.87
CA THR A 7 9.94 4.53 -0.72
C THR A 7 9.29 3.18 -1.08
N ASP A 8 9.07 2.91 -2.37
CA ASP A 8 8.36 1.72 -2.85
C ASP A 8 8.97 1.21 -4.18
N GLY A 9 10.26 0.87 -4.13
CA GLY A 9 11.01 0.38 -5.27
C GLY A 9 11.45 1.46 -6.25
N VAL A 10 11.80 1.05 -7.46
CA VAL A 10 12.19 1.94 -8.56
C VAL A 10 10.98 2.22 -9.43
N ARG A 11 10.57 3.48 -9.55
CA ARG A 11 9.40 3.90 -10.34
C ARG A 11 9.76 4.96 -11.37
N GLY A 12 9.00 4.99 -12.46
CA GLY A 12 9.08 6.05 -13.45
C GLY A 12 8.24 5.78 -14.70
N GLU A 13 8.18 6.76 -15.59
CA GLU A 13 7.50 6.63 -16.86
C GLU A 13 8.16 5.48 -17.66
N ALA A 14 7.34 4.48 -18.03
CA ALA A 14 7.81 3.27 -18.66
C ALA A 14 8.44 3.56 -20.03
N ASN A 15 9.56 2.89 -20.32
CA ASN A 15 10.36 3.05 -21.54
C ASN A 15 10.97 4.47 -21.76
N LYS A 16 10.90 5.33 -20.72
CA LYS A 16 11.60 6.63 -20.73
C LYS A 16 12.54 6.76 -19.53
N VAL A 17 12.00 6.58 -18.32
CA VAL A 17 12.74 6.59 -17.06
C VAL A 17 13.03 5.16 -16.63
N LEU A 18 11.99 4.32 -16.55
CA LEU A 18 12.11 2.89 -16.28
C LEU A 18 12.19 2.14 -17.59
N THR A 19 13.41 1.98 -18.12
CA THR A 19 13.67 1.34 -19.40
C THR A 19 13.93 -0.17 -19.28
N PRO A 20 13.83 -0.96 -20.36
CA PRO A 20 14.22 -2.38 -20.36
C PRO A 20 15.66 -2.62 -19.91
N GLU A 21 16.58 -1.72 -20.25
CA GLU A 21 18.00 -1.81 -19.82
C GLU A 21 18.12 -1.64 -18.32
N MET A 22 17.33 -0.74 -17.72
CA MET A 22 17.29 -0.57 -16.27
C MET A 22 16.65 -1.80 -15.61
N ALA A 23 15.56 -2.34 -16.15
CA ALA A 23 14.92 -3.56 -15.66
C ALA A 23 15.88 -4.76 -15.71
N PHE A 24 16.66 -4.92 -16.79
CA PHE A 24 17.70 -5.94 -16.88
C PHE A 24 18.76 -5.77 -15.78
N LYS A 25 19.27 -4.54 -15.57
CA LYS A 25 20.24 -4.27 -14.52
C LYS A 25 19.68 -4.57 -13.14
N LEU A 26 18.45 -4.12 -12.86
CA LEU A 26 17.76 -4.40 -11.59
C LEU A 26 17.62 -5.91 -11.37
N GLY A 27 17.22 -6.68 -12.38
CA GLY A 27 17.16 -8.13 -12.31
C GLY A 27 18.51 -8.77 -12.01
N ARG A 28 19.57 -8.33 -12.73
CA ARG A 28 20.92 -8.88 -12.57
C ARG A 28 21.56 -8.52 -11.24
N MET A 29 21.57 -7.23 -10.87
CA MET A 29 22.21 -6.75 -9.62
C MET A 29 21.34 -7.10 -8.40
N GLY A 30 20.03 -6.84 -8.48
CA GLY A 30 19.10 -7.17 -7.39
C GLY A 30 19.03 -8.66 -7.13
N GLY A 31 18.93 -9.48 -8.20
CA GLY A 31 18.97 -10.93 -8.07
C GLY A 31 20.23 -11.42 -7.37
N TYR A 32 21.40 -10.92 -7.77
CA TYR A 32 22.66 -11.28 -7.12
C TYR A 32 22.70 -10.88 -5.64
N VAL A 33 22.36 -9.63 -5.31
CA VAL A 33 22.38 -9.13 -3.93
C VAL A 33 21.46 -9.94 -3.01
N LEU A 34 20.27 -10.33 -3.52
CA LEU A 34 19.29 -11.05 -2.73
C LEU A 34 19.61 -12.53 -2.54
N THR A 35 20.43 -13.11 -3.42
CA THR A 35 20.66 -14.55 -3.43
C THR A 35 22.09 -14.97 -3.12
N LYS A 36 23.06 -14.04 -3.11
CA LYS A 36 24.48 -14.32 -2.86
C LYS A 36 24.78 -15.01 -1.52
N GLU A 37 23.92 -14.82 -0.52
CA GLU A 37 24.09 -15.41 0.82
C GLU A 37 23.45 -16.79 0.97
N LYS A 38 22.87 -17.35 -0.10
CA LYS A 38 22.25 -18.69 -0.08
C LYS A 38 23.31 -19.74 0.23
N LYS A 39 23.11 -20.47 1.33
CA LYS A 39 24.12 -21.39 1.91
C LYS A 39 23.85 -22.86 1.63
N ASP A 40 22.68 -23.23 1.15
CA ASP A 40 22.26 -24.64 0.97
C ASP A 40 22.82 -25.30 -0.30
N GLY A 41 23.56 -24.56 -1.12
CA GLY A 41 24.16 -25.05 -2.37
C GLY A 41 23.15 -25.32 -3.50
N GLY A 42 21.88 -25.06 -3.28
CA GLY A 42 20.84 -25.15 -4.30
C GLY A 42 20.81 -23.93 -5.20
N GLN A 43 20.16 -24.03 -6.37
CA GLN A 43 19.91 -22.90 -7.24
C GLN A 43 18.97 -21.92 -6.52
N ALA A 44 19.28 -20.63 -6.57
CA ALA A 44 18.43 -19.61 -5.99
C ALA A 44 17.14 -19.45 -6.82
N ARG A 45 16.02 -19.22 -6.15
CA ARG A 45 14.69 -19.06 -6.75
C ARG A 45 14.11 -17.69 -6.45
N VAL A 46 13.64 -17.02 -7.50
CA VAL A 46 12.99 -15.69 -7.41
C VAL A 46 11.63 -15.76 -8.10
N LEU A 47 10.57 -15.36 -7.38
CA LEU A 47 9.26 -15.17 -7.96
C LEU A 47 9.21 -13.84 -8.69
N VAL A 48 8.62 -13.81 -9.88
CA VAL A 48 8.40 -12.57 -10.65
C VAL A 48 6.93 -12.48 -11.03
N SER A 49 6.34 -11.32 -10.81
CA SER A 49 4.96 -11.04 -11.17
C SER A 49 4.76 -9.58 -11.58
N ARG A 50 3.62 -9.28 -12.15
CA ARG A 50 3.27 -7.94 -12.62
C ARG A 50 1.79 -7.61 -12.42
N ASP A 51 1.46 -6.34 -12.52
CA ASP A 51 0.09 -5.88 -12.70
C ASP A 51 -0.35 -5.96 -14.18
N THR A 52 -1.45 -5.32 -14.52
CA THR A 52 -2.07 -5.42 -15.85
C THR A 52 -1.58 -4.38 -16.86
N ARG A 53 -0.60 -3.53 -16.51
CA ARG A 53 -0.05 -2.50 -17.39
C ARG A 53 0.57 -3.11 -18.65
N ILE A 54 0.34 -2.50 -19.80
CA ILE A 54 0.90 -2.96 -21.09
C ILE A 54 2.44 -2.99 -21.07
N SER A 55 3.07 -2.08 -20.34
CA SER A 55 4.53 -2.03 -20.17
C SER A 55 5.09 -3.17 -19.33
N GLY A 56 4.22 -3.89 -18.58
CA GLY A 56 4.61 -4.95 -17.65
C GLY A 56 5.39 -6.06 -18.33
N GLU A 57 4.91 -6.60 -19.45
CA GLU A 57 5.58 -7.70 -20.16
C GLU A 57 6.97 -7.34 -20.64
N MET A 58 7.14 -6.13 -21.19
CA MET A 58 8.45 -5.65 -21.64
C MET A 58 9.46 -5.60 -20.48
N LEU A 59 9.04 -5.05 -19.34
CA LEU A 59 9.91 -4.92 -18.17
C LEU A 59 10.17 -6.28 -17.52
N GLU A 60 9.17 -7.15 -17.46
CA GLU A 60 9.26 -8.52 -16.93
C GLU A 60 10.31 -9.35 -17.67
N HIS A 61 10.22 -9.40 -18.99
CA HIS A 61 11.19 -10.16 -19.81
C HIS A 61 12.61 -9.62 -19.69
N ALA A 62 12.77 -8.30 -19.62
CA ALA A 62 14.09 -7.68 -19.44
C ALA A 62 14.66 -8.02 -18.05
N LEU A 63 13.86 -7.90 -16.98
CA LEU A 63 14.23 -8.23 -15.62
C LEU A 63 14.58 -9.71 -15.46
N ILE A 64 13.75 -10.60 -16.00
CA ILE A 64 13.98 -12.05 -16.00
C ILE A 64 15.32 -12.37 -16.69
N SER A 65 15.61 -11.77 -17.85
CA SER A 65 16.91 -11.97 -18.51
C SER A 65 18.09 -11.59 -17.61
N GLY A 66 17.94 -10.55 -16.80
CA GLY A 66 18.92 -10.14 -15.78
C GLY A 66 19.11 -11.21 -14.71
N LEU A 67 18.03 -11.74 -14.15
CA LEU A 67 18.04 -12.82 -13.13
C LEU A 67 18.70 -14.10 -13.67
N LEU A 68 18.31 -14.54 -14.86
CA LEU A 68 18.87 -15.73 -15.51
C LEU A 68 20.37 -15.62 -15.73
N SER A 69 20.86 -14.41 -16.03
CA SER A 69 22.26 -14.12 -16.34
C SER A 69 23.20 -14.29 -15.13
N VAL A 70 22.66 -14.43 -13.91
CA VAL A 70 23.40 -14.71 -12.68
C VAL A 70 23.05 -16.10 -12.10
N GLY A 71 22.35 -16.94 -12.87
CA GLY A 71 22.11 -18.33 -12.54
C GLY A 71 20.87 -18.59 -11.67
N ILE A 72 19.91 -17.65 -11.60
CA ILE A 72 18.70 -17.75 -10.78
C ILE A 72 17.59 -18.49 -11.52
N GLU A 73 16.92 -19.42 -10.86
CA GLU A 73 15.64 -19.99 -11.29
C GLU A 73 14.54 -18.95 -11.04
N VAL A 74 13.80 -18.60 -12.11
CA VAL A 74 12.66 -17.67 -12.03
C VAL A 74 11.37 -18.48 -12.03
N LEU A 75 10.52 -18.26 -11.05
CA LEU A 75 9.13 -18.72 -11.02
C LEU A 75 8.25 -17.58 -11.52
N GLU A 76 7.78 -17.70 -12.77
CA GLU A 76 6.97 -16.66 -13.44
C GLU A 76 5.51 -16.80 -13.04
N CYS A 77 5.01 -15.85 -12.22
CA CYS A 77 3.64 -15.86 -11.69
C CYS A 77 2.62 -15.21 -12.65
N GLY A 78 3.09 -14.43 -13.63
CA GLY A 78 2.22 -13.64 -14.50
C GLY A 78 1.55 -12.47 -13.76
N VAL A 79 0.26 -12.21 -14.06
CA VAL A 79 -0.48 -11.17 -13.34
C VAL A 79 -0.84 -11.65 -11.93
N MET A 80 -0.34 -10.91 -10.93
CA MET A 80 -0.50 -11.23 -9.51
C MET A 80 -0.56 -9.92 -8.70
N THR A 81 -1.30 -9.93 -7.60
CA THR A 81 -1.30 -8.83 -6.65
C THR A 81 0.03 -8.75 -5.89
N THR A 82 0.41 -7.55 -5.47
CA THR A 82 1.63 -7.36 -4.64
C THR A 82 1.58 -8.22 -3.37
N PRO A 83 0.49 -8.23 -2.58
CA PRO A 83 0.40 -9.13 -1.43
C PRO A 83 0.42 -10.61 -1.81
N GLY A 84 -0.19 -10.99 -2.93
CA GLY A 84 -0.15 -12.37 -3.41
C GLY A 84 1.28 -12.84 -3.70
N LEU A 85 2.11 -11.99 -4.32
CA LEU A 85 3.53 -12.29 -4.51
C LEU A 85 4.26 -12.42 -3.17
N SER A 86 4.07 -11.46 -2.25
CA SER A 86 4.68 -11.49 -0.91
C SER A 86 4.36 -12.79 -0.17
N TYR A 87 3.10 -13.20 -0.17
CA TYR A 87 2.66 -14.47 0.40
C TYR A 87 3.36 -15.67 -0.27
N LEU A 88 3.40 -15.70 -1.61
CA LEU A 88 3.98 -16.83 -2.34
C LEU A 88 5.48 -16.95 -2.12
N VAL A 89 6.22 -15.86 -1.95
CA VAL A 89 7.66 -15.90 -1.63
C VAL A 89 7.88 -16.76 -0.38
N GLN A 90 7.12 -16.52 0.67
CA GLN A 90 7.21 -17.28 1.92
C GLN A 90 6.68 -18.71 1.76
N ALA A 91 5.51 -18.86 1.17
CA ALA A 91 4.83 -20.14 1.01
C ALA A 91 5.61 -21.14 0.14
N GLN A 92 6.42 -20.64 -0.81
CA GLN A 92 7.28 -21.48 -1.65
C GLN A 92 8.72 -21.62 -1.12
N GLY A 93 9.08 -20.91 -0.05
CA GLY A 93 10.45 -20.84 0.44
C GLY A 93 11.40 -20.29 -0.64
N ALA A 94 10.96 -19.30 -1.39
CA ALA A 94 11.80 -18.63 -2.39
C ALA A 94 12.79 -17.67 -1.72
N ASP A 95 13.89 -17.40 -2.40
CA ASP A 95 14.94 -16.53 -1.86
C ASP A 95 14.57 -15.05 -1.98
N ALA A 96 13.71 -14.71 -2.96
CA ALA A 96 13.21 -13.35 -3.17
C ALA A 96 11.94 -13.33 -4.05
N GLY A 97 11.31 -12.15 -4.13
CA GLY A 97 10.25 -11.85 -5.08
C GLY A 97 10.44 -10.49 -5.74
N VAL A 98 9.90 -10.33 -6.94
CA VAL A 98 9.90 -9.05 -7.67
C VAL A 98 8.52 -8.80 -8.25
N GLN A 99 7.91 -7.68 -7.85
CA GLN A 99 6.65 -7.19 -8.39
C GLN A 99 6.90 -6.05 -9.37
N ILE A 100 6.32 -6.15 -10.55
CA ILE A 100 6.35 -5.10 -11.57
C ILE A 100 5.01 -4.37 -11.55
N SER A 101 4.97 -3.24 -10.88
CA SER A 101 3.79 -2.39 -10.71
C SER A 101 4.15 -0.99 -10.20
N ALA A 102 3.36 0.00 -10.61
CA ALA A 102 3.37 1.34 -10.01
C ALA A 102 2.12 1.60 -9.16
N SER A 103 1.45 0.54 -8.64
CA SER A 103 0.29 0.63 -7.74
C SER A 103 -0.83 1.50 -8.35
N HIS A 104 -1.16 2.61 -7.70
CA HIS A 104 -2.25 3.52 -8.09
C HIS A 104 -1.87 4.58 -9.14
N ASN A 105 -0.62 4.62 -9.61
CA ASN A 105 -0.19 5.57 -10.63
C ASN A 105 -0.92 5.34 -11.97
N PRO A 106 -0.99 6.34 -12.87
CA PRO A 106 -1.53 6.19 -14.21
C PRO A 106 -0.73 5.17 -15.05
N VAL A 107 -1.29 4.75 -16.17
CA VAL A 107 -0.76 3.64 -17.01
C VAL A 107 0.61 3.90 -17.61
N GLU A 108 0.97 5.16 -17.80
CA GLU A 108 2.28 5.59 -18.33
C GLU A 108 3.44 5.20 -17.41
N ASP A 109 3.18 5.16 -16.10
CA ASP A 109 4.17 4.77 -15.11
C ASP A 109 4.23 3.26 -14.94
N ASN A 110 5.40 2.77 -14.50
CA ASN A 110 5.56 1.44 -13.96
C ASN A 110 6.61 1.46 -12.84
N GLY A 111 6.76 0.33 -12.15
CA GLY A 111 7.70 0.19 -11.03
C GLY A 111 8.24 -1.23 -10.91
N ILE A 112 9.35 -1.36 -10.21
CA ILE A 112 9.95 -2.65 -9.86
C ILE A 112 10.21 -2.64 -8.36
N LYS A 113 9.49 -3.51 -7.63
CA LYS A 113 9.56 -3.67 -6.17
C LYS A 113 10.20 -5.02 -5.83
N PHE A 114 11.14 -5.02 -4.92
CA PHE A 114 11.82 -6.24 -4.47
C PHE A 114 11.33 -6.66 -3.08
N PHE A 115 11.24 -7.97 -2.88
CA PHE A 115 10.88 -8.60 -1.61
C PHE A 115 11.95 -9.61 -1.23
N GLY A 116 12.32 -9.62 0.05
CA GLY A 116 13.19 -10.65 0.62
C GLY A 116 12.48 -11.99 0.78
N SER A 117 13.23 -13.01 1.21
CA SER A 117 12.66 -14.35 1.49
C SER A 117 11.59 -14.38 2.59
N ASP A 118 11.53 -13.32 3.38
CA ASP A 118 10.50 -13.07 4.39
C ASP A 118 9.24 -12.40 3.83
N GLY A 119 9.16 -12.18 2.51
CA GLY A 119 8.05 -11.52 1.85
C GLY A 119 7.95 -10.01 2.13
N LEU A 120 8.96 -9.40 2.74
CA LEU A 120 8.99 -7.99 3.07
C LEU A 120 9.81 -7.18 2.06
N LYS A 121 9.50 -5.90 1.94
CA LYS A 121 10.29 -4.95 1.15
C LYS A 121 11.74 -4.91 1.64
N LEU A 122 12.66 -4.57 0.74
CA LEU A 122 14.08 -4.53 1.08
C LEU A 122 14.40 -3.46 2.13
N SER A 123 15.49 -3.66 2.84
CA SER A 123 16.11 -2.62 3.68
C SER A 123 16.88 -1.64 2.81
N ASP A 124 17.02 -0.38 3.29
CA ASP A 124 17.83 0.65 2.60
C ASP A 124 19.24 0.16 2.28
N ALA A 125 19.86 -0.61 3.19
CA ALA A 125 21.20 -1.14 2.98
C ALA A 125 21.31 -2.10 1.77
N LYS A 126 20.24 -2.91 1.52
CA LYS A 126 20.22 -3.78 0.33
C LYS A 126 19.91 -2.97 -0.94
N GLU A 127 19.06 -1.98 -0.85
CA GLU A 127 18.78 -1.06 -1.96
C GLU A 127 20.04 -0.25 -2.34
N GLU A 128 20.77 0.29 -1.36
CA GLU A 128 22.06 0.96 -1.58
C GLU A 128 23.07 0.03 -2.26
N GLU A 129 23.17 -1.22 -1.83
CA GLU A 129 24.08 -2.19 -2.44
C GLU A 129 23.71 -2.47 -3.90
N ILE A 130 22.41 -2.55 -4.23
CA ILE A 130 21.95 -2.71 -5.61
C ILE A 130 22.33 -1.48 -6.45
N GLU A 131 22.11 -0.27 -5.93
CA GLU A 131 22.47 0.99 -6.62
C GLU A 131 23.96 1.11 -6.87
N GLU A 132 24.80 0.75 -5.90
CA GLU A 132 26.24 0.74 -6.07
C GLU A 132 26.68 -0.18 -7.22
N LEU A 133 26.05 -1.34 -7.36
CA LEU A 133 26.34 -2.27 -8.45
C LEU A 133 25.83 -1.74 -9.81
N ILE A 134 24.69 -1.05 -9.84
CA ILE A 134 24.13 -0.43 -11.06
C ILE A 134 25.04 0.68 -11.57
N ASP A 135 25.59 1.49 -10.67
CA ASP A 135 26.47 2.62 -10.98
C ASP A 135 27.95 2.23 -11.14
N ALA A 136 28.30 0.97 -10.88
CA ALA A 136 29.67 0.47 -11.04
C ALA A 136 30.16 0.63 -12.50
N LYS A 137 31.39 1.14 -12.68
CA LYS A 137 31.99 1.35 -13.99
C LYS A 137 32.10 0.05 -14.82
N GLN A 138 32.19 -1.09 -14.13
CA GLN A 138 32.32 -2.41 -14.76
C GLN A 138 31.50 -3.43 -13.96
N ASP A 139 30.71 -4.21 -14.67
CA ASP A 139 29.97 -5.33 -14.11
C ASP A 139 30.92 -6.51 -13.85
N MET A 140 31.22 -6.74 -12.58
CA MET A 140 32.10 -7.84 -12.11
C MET A 140 31.32 -9.04 -11.57
N LEU A 141 29.99 -9.06 -11.71
CA LEU A 141 29.16 -10.17 -11.21
C LEU A 141 29.43 -11.47 -12.00
N PRO A 142 29.19 -12.63 -11.41
CA PRO A 142 29.33 -13.92 -12.09
C PRO A 142 28.57 -13.96 -13.42
N ARG A 143 29.17 -14.63 -14.39
CA ARG A 143 28.58 -14.93 -15.71
C ARG A 143 28.64 -16.42 -15.94
N PRO A 144 27.77 -17.21 -15.28
CA PRO A 144 27.71 -18.64 -15.49
C PRO A 144 27.35 -18.96 -16.95
N SER A 145 27.69 -20.16 -17.38
CA SER A 145 27.38 -20.67 -18.73
C SER A 145 26.83 -22.08 -18.63
N ALA A 146 26.27 -22.58 -19.70
CA ALA A 146 25.68 -23.91 -19.81
C ALA A 146 24.71 -24.22 -18.64
N GLU A 147 24.95 -25.27 -17.90
CA GLU A 147 24.12 -25.68 -16.75
C GLU A 147 24.08 -24.71 -15.58
N GLY A 148 24.98 -23.72 -15.56
CA GLY A 148 24.98 -22.65 -14.56
C GLY A 148 24.05 -21.50 -14.88
N LEU A 149 23.46 -21.43 -16.08
CA LEU A 149 22.46 -20.41 -16.38
C LEU A 149 21.18 -20.64 -15.61
N GLY A 150 20.48 -19.54 -15.31
CA GLY A 150 19.13 -19.60 -14.73
C GLY A 150 18.09 -20.15 -15.70
N THR A 151 16.97 -20.58 -15.18
CA THR A 151 15.82 -21.10 -15.94
C THR A 151 14.53 -20.40 -15.56
N VAL A 152 13.52 -20.47 -16.43
CA VAL A 152 12.17 -19.96 -16.14
C VAL A 152 11.23 -21.15 -15.99
N THR A 153 10.45 -21.14 -14.94
CA THR A 153 9.38 -22.10 -14.68
C THR A 153 8.06 -21.34 -14.62
N ASP A 154 7.07 -21.72 -15.41
CA ASP A 154 5.71 -21.19 -15.32
C ASP A 154 5.10 -21.54 -13.96
N PHE A 155 4.72 -20.52 -13.20
CA PHE A 155 4.15 -20.64 -11.86
C PHE A 155 2.83 -19.86 -11.71
N ARG A 156 2.08 -19.69 -12.80
CA ARG A 156 0.77 -18.97 -12.79
C ARG A 156 -0.25 -19.64 -11.88
N ASP A 157 -0.12 -20.95 -11.65
CA ASP A 157 -0.94 -21.71 -10.69
C ASP A 157 -0.72 -21.25 -9.22
N GLY A 158 0.31 -20.48 -8.95
CA GLY A 158 0.52 -19.83 -7.64
C GLY A 158 -0.68 -18.99 -7.19
N SER A 159 -1.45 -18.42 -8.14
CA SER A 159 -2.71 -17.72 -7.90
C SER A 159 -3.70 -18.52 -7.07
N ASN A 160 -3.81 -19.83 -7.32
CA ASN A 160 -4.68 -20.75 -6.58
C ASN A 160 -4.29 -20.85 -5.11
N LYS A 161 -2.99 -20.84 -4.81
CA LYS A 161 -2.49 -20.91 -3.44
C LYS A 161 -2.79 -19.64 -2.66
N TYR A 162 -2.71 -18.48 -3.32
CA TYR A 162 -3.04 -17.22 -2.67
C TYR A 162 -4.55 -17.10 -2.41
N ILE A 163 -5.41 -17.49 -3.37
CA ILE A 163 -6.86 -17.54 -3.15
C ILE A 163 -7.18 -18.46 -1.96
N GLN A 164 -6.64 -19.68 -1.95
CA GLN A 164 -6.85 -20.62 -0.84
C GLN A 164 -6.35 -20.07 0.50
N PHE A 165 -5.25 -19.31 0.49
CA PHE A 165 -4.79 -18.63 1.71
C PHE A 165 -5.83 -17.63 2.20
N LEU A 166 -6.36 -16.77 1.33
CA LEU A 166 -7.39 -15.79 1.69
C LEU A 166 -8.66 -16.46 2.24
N GLU A 167 -9.15 -17.50 1.57
CA GLU A 167 -10.30 -18.29 2.02
C GLU A 167 -10.08 -18.88 3.42
N ASN A 168 -8.91 -19.42 3.68
CA ASN A 168 -8.58 -20.03 4.98
C ASN A 168 -8.51 -18.99 6.13
N THR A 169 -8.46 -17.68 5.84
CA THR A 169 -8.52 -16.65 6.89
C THR A 169 -9.95 -16.39 7.36
N ILE A 170 -10.95 -16.83 6.62
CA ILE A 170 -12.38 -16.65 6.90
C ILE A 170 -12.94 -17.98 7.42
N PRO A 171 -13.40 -18.05 8.69
CA PRO A 171 -13.83 -19.30 9.32
C PRO A 171 -15.22 -19.78 8.88
N GLU A 172 -15.95 -19.00 8.09
CA GLU A 172 -17.32 -19.29 7.62
C GLU A 172 -17.61 -18.59 6.29
N ASP A 173 -18.71 -18.96 5.62
CA ASP A 173 -19.15 -18.26 4.42
C ASP A 173 -19.61 -16.81 4.73
N LEU A 174 -19.59 -15.96 3.71
CA LEU A 174 -20.05 -14.58 3.77
C LEU A 174 -21.41 -14.40 3.09
N SER A 175 -22.20 -15.46 3.01
CA SER A 175 -23.53 -15.47 2.41
C SER A 175 -24.45 -14.39 3.01
N GLY A 176 -25.29 -13.80 2.18
CA GLY A 176 -26.22 -12.73 2.58
C GLY A 176 -25.59 -11.33 2.60
N ILE A 177 -24.29 -11.20 2.27
CA ILE A 177 -23.67 -9.90 2.02
C ILE A 177 -23.72 -9.62 0.52
N LYS A 178 -24.26 -8.45 0.17
CA LYS A 178 -24.29 -7.96 -1.21
C LYS A 178 -23.26 -6.83 -1.36
N VAL A 179 -22.32 -7.00 -2.29
CA VAL A 179 -21.18 -6.09 -2.47
C VAL A 179 -20.98 -5.69 -3.93
N VAL A 180 -20.57 -4.46 -4.19
CA VAL A 180 -20.01 -4.01 -5.49
C VAL A 180 -18.51 -3.92 -5.37
N ILE A 181 -17.78 -4.50 -6.32
CA ILE A 181 -16.31 -4.59 -6.25
C ILE A 181 -15.70 -3.89 -7.47
N ASP A 182 -14.86 -2.89 -7.22
CA ASP A 182 -14.06 -2.21 -8.23
C ASP A 182 -12.63 -2.79 -8.24
N GLY A 183 -12.28 -3.47 -9.33
CA GLY A 183 -10.97 -4.10 -9.51
C GLY A 183 -9.90 -3.19 -10.07
N ALA A 184 -10.16 -1.88 -10.25
CA ALA A 184 -9.24 -0.91 -10.85
C ALA A 184 -8.69 -1.29 -12.23
N ASN A 185 -9.30 -2.26 -12.93
CA ASN A 185 -8.69 -2.95 -14.08
C ASN A 185 -7.25 -3.42 -13.79
N GLY A 186 -6.93 -3.63 -12.53
CA GLY A 186 -5.64 -4.03 -12.00
C GLY A 186 -5.52 -5.54 -11.76
N ALA A 187 -4.50 -5.91 -11.01
CA ALA A 187 -4.15 -7.30 -10.73
C ALA A 187 -5.26 -8.07 -10.02
N ALA A 188 -6.05 -7.42 -9.14
CA ALA A 188 -7.19 -8.03 -8.45
C ALA A 188 -8.24 -8.61 -9.40
N SER A 189 -8.37 -8.06 -10.62
CA SER A 189 -9.38 -8.48 -11.59
C SER A 189 -9.40 -9.99 -11.85
N SER A 190 -8.24 -10.64 -11.79
CA SER A 190 -8.10 -12.08 -12.02
C SER A 190 -8.55 -12.95 -10.83
N PHE A 191 -8.70 -12.37 -9.65
CA PHE A 191 -8.94 -13.07 -8.39
C PHE A 191 -10.37 -12.89 -7.88
N ILE A 192 -10.96 -11.71 -8.11
CA ILE A 192 -12.23 -11.29 -7.52
C ILE A 192 -13.33 -12.33 -7.74
N SER A 193 -13.60 -12.71 -8.98
CA SER A 193 -14.73 -13.57 -9.30
C SER A 193 -14.67 -14.93 -8.60
N ARG A 194 -13.48 -15.49 -8.47
CA ARG A 194 -13.30 -16.78 -7.82
C ARG A 194 -13.37 -16.65 -6.30
N LEU A 195 -12.57 -15.76 -5.71
CA LEU A 195 -12.51 -15.58 -4.26
C LEU A 195 -13.90 -15.29 -3.67
N PHE A 196 -14.64 -14.33 -4.26
CA PHE A 196 -15.93 -13.93 -3.70
C PHE A 196 -17.03 -14.97 -3.96
N ALA A 197 -16.93 -15.74 -5.05
CA ALA A 197 -17.82 -16.88 -5.28
C ALA A 197 -17.56 -18.03 -4.29
N ASP A 198 -16.28 -18.37 -4.03
CA ASP A 198 -15.90 -19.42 -3.10
C ASP A 198 -16.26 -19.06 -1.64
N LEU A 199 -16.38 -17.76 -1.33
CA LEU A 199 -16.87 -17.23 -0.03
C LEU A 199 -18.40 -17.05 0.03
N ASP A 200 -19.14 -17.47 -0.99
CA ASP A 200 -20.62 -17.41 -1.10
C ASP A 200 -21.20 -15.98 -0.98
N VAL A 201 -20.48 -14.98 -1.51
CA VAL A 201 -20.88 -13.57 -1.50
C VAL A 201 -21.77 -13.25 -2.71
N ASP A 202 -22.84 -12.47 -2.52
CA ASP A 202 -23.58 -11.86 -3.63
C ASP A 202 -22.84 -10.61 -4.13
N PHE A 203 -22.14 -10.73 -5.26
CA PHE A 203 -21.28 -9.65 -5.75
C PHE A 203 -21.54 -9.25 -7.21
N THR A 204 -21.32 -7.98 -7.48
CA THR A 204 -21.17 -7.45 -8.84
C THR A 204 -19.83 -6.74 -8.98
N THR A 205 -19.27 -6.75 -10.18
CA THR A 205 -17.95 -6.17 -10.43
C THR A 205 -18.02 -5.00 -11.40
N ILE A 206 -17.17 -4.00 -11.16
CA ILE A 206 -16.87 -2.92 -12.09
C ILE A 206 -15.36 -2.85 -12.27
N SER A 207 -14.91 -2.31 -13.41
CA SER A 207 -13.47 -2.14 -13.71
C SER A 207 -12.64 -3.42 -13.50
N THR A 208 -13.13 -4.56 -14.02
CA THR A 208 -12.45 -5.88 -13.93
C THR A 208 -12.10 -6.47 -15.30
N HIS A 209 -12.02 -5.63 -16.32
CA HIS A 209 -11.67 -6.04 -17.70
C HIS A 209 -10.42 -5.29 -18.17
N PRO A 210 -9.24 -5.65 -17.65
CA PRO A 210 -8.00 -5.00 -18.02
C PRO A 210 -7.68 -5.18 -19.53
N ASN A 211 -7.25 -4.10 -20.17
CA ASN A 211 -6.81 -4.11 -21.57
C ASN A 211 -5.36 -3.64 -21.75
N GLY A 212 -4.64 -3.47 -20.66
CA GLY A 212 -3.27 -2.98 -20.62
C GLY A 212 -3.13 -1.46 -20.51
N LEU A 213 -4.20 -0.70 -20.81
CA LEU A 213 -4.18 0.76 -20.88
C LEU A 213 -5.16 1.44 -19.92
N ASN A 214 -6.05 0.68 -19.27
CA ASN A 214 -7.15 1.20 -18.47
C ASN A 214 -6.99 0.97 -16.96
N ILE A 215 -5.81 0.58 -16.51
CA ILE A 215 -5.54 0.43 -15.06
C ILE A 215 -5.67 1.78 -14.34
N ASN A 216 -6.40 1.81 -13.23
CA ASN A 216 -6.67 3.01 -12.42
C ASN A 216 -7.34 4.18 -13.17
N ASP A 217 -7.80 3.97 -14.39
CA ASP A 217 -8.39 5.03 -15.20
C ASP A 217 -9.82 5.34 -14.71
N HIS A 218 -9.93 6.42 -13.90
CA HIS A 218 -11.15 6.85 -13.23
C HIS A 218 -11.86 5.72 -12.44
N CYS A 219 -11.10 4.84 -11.81
CA CYS A 219 -11.61 3.70 -11.04
C CYS A 219 -10.63 3.29 -9.93
N GLY A 220 -11.06 2.34 -9.09
CA GLY A 220 -10.26 1.79 -8.00
C GLY A 220 -10.16 2.70 -6.78
N ALA A 221 -9.22 2.38 -5.88
CA ALA A 221 -9.10 2.96 -4.56
C ALA A 221 -8.83 4.48 -4.51
N THR A 222 -8.41 5.09 -5.61
CA THR A 222 -8.18 6.54 -5.71
C THR A 222 -9.30 7.30 -6.42
N HIS A 223 -10.29 6.60 -6.97
CA HIS A 223 -11.41 7.17 -7.73
C HIS A 223 -12.70 6.39 -7.47
N THR A 224 -13.26 6.53 -6.27
CA THR A 224 -14.40 5.74 -5.77
C THR A 224 -15.78 6.24 -6.23
N ALA A 225 -15.87 7.39 -6.91
CA ALA A 225 -17.15 8.01 -7.26
C ALA A 225 -18.13 7.06 -7.99
N ARG A 226 -17.63 6.31 -8.99
CA ARG A 226 -18.45 5.33 -9.71
C ARG A 226 -18.89 4.18 -8.80
N LEU A 227 -18.04 3.73 -7.90
CA LEU A 227 -18.39 2.69 -6.92
C LEU A 227 -19.48 3.19 -5.98
N GLN A 228 -19.38 4.42 -5.49
CA GLN A 228 -20.39 5.05 -4.62
C GLN A 228 -21.78 5.06 -5.29
N GLU A 229 -21.85 5.47 -6.57
CA GLU A 229 -23.07 5.47 -7.34
C GLU A 229 -23.65 4.05 -7.53
N GLU A 230 -22.81 3.08 -7.87
CA GLU A 230 -23.27 1.70 -8.12
C GLU A 230 -23.70 1.00 -6.82
N VAL A 231 -23.07 1.24 -5.67
CA VAL A 231 -23.51 0.72 -4.37
C VAL A 231 -24.95 1.15 -4.07
N VAL A 232 -25.23 2.45 -4.14
CA VAL A 232 -26.57 3.00 -3.89
C VAL A 232 -27.57 2.48 -4.92
N LYS A 233 -27.25 2.52 -6.19
CA LYS A 233 -28.12 2.09 -7.30
C LYS A 233 -28.53 0.63 -7.20
N GLN A 234 -27.61 -0.24 -6.77
CA GLN A 234 -27.85 -1.67 -6.66
C GLN A 234 -28.41 -2.08 -5.29
N GLY A 235 -28.47 -1.15 -4.32
CA GLY A 235 -28.83 -1.45 -2.94
C GLY A 235 -27.87 -2.47 -2.32
N ALA A 236 -26.58 -2.32 -2.60
CA ALA A 236 -25.54 -3.13 -1.99
C ALA A 236 -25.27 -2.68 -0.55
N GLN A 237 -24.82 -3.59 0.30
CA GLN A 237 -24.51 -3.31 1.70
C GLN A 237 -23.15 -2.62 1.84
N LEU A 238 -22.26 -2.83 0.86
CA LEU A 238 -20.96 -2.14 0.77
C LEU A 238 -20.41 -2.17 -0.65
N GLY A 239 -19.43 -1.30 -0.90
CA GLY A 239 -18.53 -1.36 -2.02
C GLY A 239 -17.09 -1.63 -1.55
N LEU A 240 -16.28 -2.26 -2.39
CA LEU A 240 -14.84 -2.44 -2.18
C LEU A 240 -14.10 -1.97 -3.43
N ALA A 241 -13.13 -1.10 -3.28
CA ALA A 241 -12.25 -0.64 -4.36
C ALA A 241 -10.81 -1.00 -4.04
N PHE A 242 -10.15 -1.68 -4.98
CA PHE A 242 -8.72 -1.98 -4.89
C PHE A 242 -7.92 -1.00 -5.76
N ASP A 243 -6.62 -0.91 -5.56
CA ASP A 243 -5.74 -0.23 -6.48
C ASP A 243 -5.08 -1.20 -7.48
N GLY A 244 -4.22 -0.69 -8.36
CA GLY A 244 -3.70 -1.46 -9.49
C GLY A 244 -2.99 -2.76 -9.13
N ASP A 245 -2.33 -2.86 -7.98
CA ASP A 245 -1.67 -4.07 -7.48
C ASP A 245 -2.31 -4.63 -6.20
N ALA A 246 -3.46 -4.08 -5.82
CA ALA A 246 -4.34 -4.55 -4.76
C ALA A 246 -3.70 -4.66 -3.37
N ASP A 247 -2.72 -3.83 -3.06
CA ASP A 247 -2.19 -3.70 -1.71
C ASP A 247 -3.05 -2.77 -0.84
N ARG A 248 -4.04 -2.07 -1.45
CA ARG A 248 -5.00 -1.17 -0.81
C ARG A 248 -6.44 -1.60 -1.02
N CYS A 249 -7.27 -1.26 -0.02
CA CYS A 249 -8.72 -1.36 -0.08
C CYS A 249 -9.34 -0.10 0.48
N ILE A 250 -10.19 0.56 -0.31
CA ILE A 250 -11.12 1.59 0.14
C ILE A 250 -12.52 1.00 0.05
N ALA A 251 -13.34 1.20 1.08
CA ALA A 251 -14.71 0.74 1.07
C ALA A 251 -15.71 1.88 0.81
N VAL A 252 -16.94 1.52 0.55
CA VAL A 252 -18.09 2.44 0.43
C VAL A 252 -19.24 1.85 1.25
N ASP A 253 -19.88 2.65 2.09
CA ASP A 253 -21.01 2.22 2.90
C ASP A 253 -22.29 2.10 2.06
N GLU A 254 -23.36 1.57 2.67
CA GLU A 254 -24.68 1.38 2.05
C GLU A 254 -25.34 2.68 1.57
N ASN A 255 -24.87 3.84 2.03
CA ASN A 255 -25.38 5.15 1.65
C ASN A 255 -24.53 5.82 0.55
N GLY A 256 -23.45 5.18 0.11
CA GLY A 256 -22.53 5.70 -0.89
C GLY A 256 -21.43 6.59 -0.33
N ASN A 257 -21.22 6.61 0.97
CA ASN A 257 -20.10 7.36 1.57
C ASN A 257 -18.81 6.54 1.52
N GLU A 258 -17.71 7.22 1.25
CA GLU A 258 -16.38 6.61 1.26
C GLU A 258 -15.96 6.23 2.70
N VAL A 259 -15.37 5.06 2.83
CA VAL A 259 -14.88 4.45 4.07
C VAL A 259 -13.40 4.14 3.84
N ASP A 260 -12.53 5.04 4.25
CA ASP A 260 -11.09 4.96 4.03
C ASP A 260 -10.37 3.98 4.97
N GLY A 261 -9.03 3.91 4.89
CA GLY A 261 -8.24 2.99 5.70
C GLY A 261 -8.36 3.23 7.21
N ASP A 262 -8.54 4.47 7.65
CA ASP A 262 -8.75 4.79 9.07
C ASP A 262 -10.09 4.22 9.56
N HIS A 263 -11.14 4.39 8.79
CA HIS A 263 -12.47 3.82 9.08
C HIS A 263 -12.42 2.30 9.10
N ILE A 264 -11.78 1.67 8.11
CA ILE A 264 -11.63 0.22 8.02
C ILE A 264 -10.86 -0.32 9.23
N MET A 265 -9.72 0.31 9.58
CA MET A 265 -8.94 -0.07 10.76
C MET A 265 -9.71 0.12 12.07
N TYR A 266 -10.56 1.16 12.16
CA TYR A 266 -11.43 1.35 13.33
C TYR A 266 -12.44 0.20 13.47
N VAL A 267 -13.09 -0.20 12.40
CA VAL A 267 -14.07 -1.30 12.39
C VAL A 267 -13.41 -2.62 12.76
N ILE A 268 -12.36 -3.01 12.04
CA ILE A 268 -11.66 -4.28 12.27
C ILE A 268 -10.99 -4.28 13.66
N GLY A 269 -10.31 -3.19 14.03
CA GLY A 269 -9.62 -3.07 15.30
C GLY A 269 -10.55 -3.09 16.50
N SER A 270 -11.71 -2.44 16.39
CA SER A 270 -12.76 -2.48 17.41
C SER A 270 -13.27 -3.90 17.62
N TYR A 271 -13.56 -4.60 16.52
CA TYR A 271 -13.99 -6.01 16.60
C TYR A 271 -12.92 -6.91 17.23
N LEU A 272 -11.65 -6.74 16.83
CA LEU A 272 -10.55 -7.51 17.43
C LEU A 272 -10.37 -7.23 18.92
N ALA A 273 -10.50 -5.97 19.34
CA ALA A 273 -10.42 -5.57 20.76
C ALA A 273 -11.56 -6.20 21.58
N ASP A 274 -12.80 -6.11 21.09
CA ASP A 274 -13.98 -6.69 21.77
C ASP A 274 -13.87 -8.22 21.95
N HIS A 275 -13.05 -8.89 21.13
CA HIS A 275 -12.81 -10.33 21.20
C HIS A 275 -11.45 -10.70 21.82
N GLY A 276 -10.71 -9.74 22.40
CA GLY A 276 -9.38 -9.97 23.01
C GLY A 276 -8.29 -10.40 22.02
N ARG A 277 -8.46 -10.06 20.75
CA ARG A 277 -7.55 -10.43 19.64
C ARG A 277 -6.66 -9.27 19.20
N LEU A 278 -6.94 -8.04 19.58
CA LEU A 278 -6.09 -6.89 19.30
C LEU A 278 -4.89 -6.90 20.24
N LYS A 279 -3.73 -7.34 19.75
CA LYS A 279 -2.52 -7.45 20.58
C LYS A 279 -2.13 -6.11 21.19
N LYS A 280 -1.95 -6.10 22.52
CA LYS A 280 -1.58 -4.91 23.31
C LYS A 280 -2.61 -3.76 23.23
N ASP A 281 -3.83 -4.04 22.78
CA ASP A 281 -4.88 -3.03 22.51
C ASP A 281 -4.36 -1.84 21.72
N THR A 282 -3.61 -2.14 20.64
CA THR A 282 -2.87 -1.12 19.88
C THR A 282 -3.05 -1.28 18.38
N ILE A 283 -3.31 -0.16 17.69
CA ILE A 283 -3.28 -0.03 16.22
C ILE A 283 -2.14 0.90 15.82
N VAL A 284 -1.35 0.49 14.83
CA VAL A 284 -0.23 1.29 14.30
C VAL A 284 -0.67 2.01 13.04
N THR A 285 -0.44 3.32 12.97
CA THR A 285 -0.77 4.13 11.81
C THR A 285 0.35 5.11 11.47
N THR A 286 0.15 5.95 10.47
CA THR A 286 1.06 7.06 10.21
C THR A 286 0.56 8.36 10.82
N VAL A 287 1.40 9.39 10.81
CA VAL A 287 1.02 10.75 11.22
C VAL A 287 -0.07 11.36 10.33
N MET A 288 -0.44 10.72 9.22
CA MET A 288 -1.51 11.19 8.33
C MET A 288 -2.89 10.73 8.78
N SER A 289 -3.02 9.69 9.60
CA SER A 289 -4.32 9.22 10.12
C SER A 289 -5.08 10.34 10.82
N ASN A 290 -6.39 10.41 10.57
CA ASN A 290 -7.26 11.47 11.03
C ASN A 290 -7.30 11.57 12.56
N LEU A 291 -7.39 12.80 13.10
CA LEU A 291 -7.53 13.03 14.54
C LEU A 291 -8.78 12.36 15.10
N GLY A 292 -9.86 12.32 14.32
CA GLY A 292 -11.10 11.65 14.67
C GLY A 292 -10.91 10.17 14.93
N PHE A 293 -10.06 9.49 14.13
CA PHE A 293 -9.66 8.10 14.35
C PHE A 293 -8.99 7.94 15.72
N THR A 294 -7.96 8.74 16.01
CA THR A 294 -7.27 8.67 17.30
C THR A 294 -8.25 8.85 18.48
N LYS A 295 -9.10 9.88 18.41
CA LYS A 295 -10.11 10.13 19.45
C LYS A 295 -11.16 9.01 19.58
N ALA A 296 -11.55 8.40 18.46
CA ALA A 296 -12.47 7.25 18.48
C ALA A 296 -11.84 6.04 19.15
N LEU A 297 -10.58 5.75 18.88
CA LEU A 297 -9.84 4.67 19.54
C LEU A 297 -9.66 4.93 21.05
N GLU A 298 -9.31 6.16 21.45
CA GLU A 298 -9.15 6.54 22.85
C GLU A 298 -10.44 6.29 23.65
N ARG A 299 -11.63 6.63 23.08
CA ARG A 299 -12.92 6.33 23.72
C ARG A 299 -13.16 4.85 23.98
N ARG A 300 -12.54 3.98 23.17
CA ARG A 300 -12.60 2.51 23.33
C ARG A 300 -11.45 1.93 24.15
N GLY A 301 -10.53 2.76 24.64
CA GLY A 301 -9.34 2.30 25.36
C GLY A 301 -8.28 1.66 24.45
N ILE A 302 -8.37 1.85 23.14
CA ILE A 302 -7.41 1.36 22.16
C ILE A 302 -6.32 2.42 21.94
N LYS A 303 -5.06 2.01 21.95
CA LYS A 303 -3.92 2.88 21.74
C LYS A 303 -3.67 3.07 20.23
N ASN A 304 -3.29 4.28 19.84
CA ASN A 304 -2.80 4.57 18.50
C ASN A 304 -1.30 4.93 18.55
N VAL A 305 -0.47 4.08 17.94
CA VAL A 305 0.96 4.36 17.73
C VAL A 305 1.10 4.93 16.32
N ARG A 306 1.70 6.12 16.20
CA ARG A 306 1.86 6.82 14.92
C ARG A 306 3.31 6.84 14.49
N THR A 307 3.57 6.37 13.28
CA THR A 307 4.89 6.38 12.61
C THR A 307 4.99 7.53 11.63
N GLN A 308 6.14 7.67 10.99
CA GLN A 308 6.29 8.49 9.79
C GLN A 308 5.42 7.93 8.65
N VAL A 309 5.19 8.77 7.63
CA VAL A 309 4.45 8.37 6.42
C VAL A 309 5.22 7.32 5.64
N GLY A 310 4.57 6.23 5.33
CA GLY A 310 5.09 5.09 4.57
C GLY A 310 4.76 3.77 5.25
N ASP A 311 4.22 2.86 4.47
CA ASP A 311 3.82 1.51 4.88
C ASP A 311 4.95 0.71 5.54
N ARG A 312 6.17 0.93 5.09
CA ARG A 312 7.37 0.31 5.66
C ARG A 312 7.53 0.64 7.15
N TYR A 313 7.36 1.91 7.56
CA TYR A 313 7.49 2.31 8.96
C TYR A 313 6.40 1.69 9.83
N VAL A 314 5.18 1.56 9.29
CA VAL A 314 4.08 0.86 9.95
C VAL A 314 4.43 -0.61 10.16
N SER A 315 4.86 -1.29 9.11
CA SER A 315 5.24 -2.71 9.15
C SER A 315 6.41 -2.96 10.11
N GLU A 316 7.45 -2.13 10.11
CA GLU A 316 8.61 -2.21 11.02
C GLU A 316 8.17 -2.05 12.48
N GLU A 317 7.36 -1.05 12.80
CA GLU A 317 6.82 -0.81 14.14
C GLU A 317 5.95 -1.99 14.63
N MET A 318 5.08 -2.49 13.74
CA MET A 318 4.23 -3.64 14.06
C MET A 318 5.05 -4.89 14.39
N ARG A 319 6.08 -5.18 13.60
CA ARG A 319 6.97 -6.35 13.83
C ARG A 319 7.79 -6.21 15.09
N ALA A 320 8.42 -5.05 15.30
CA ALA A 320 9.26 -4.81 16.47
C ALA A 320 8.50 -4.98 17.78
N ASN A 321 7.22 -4.66 17.78
CA ASN A 321 6.39 -4.71 18.97
C ASN A 321 5.34 -5.84 18.98
N GLY A 322 5.19 -6.58 17.88
CA GLY A 322 4.22 -7.69 17.77
C GLY A 322 2.77 -7.21 17.77
N TYR A 323 2.46 -6.09 17.14
CA TYR A 323 1.10 -5.60 16.95
C TYR A 323 0.37 -6.38 15.85
N SER A 324 -0.96 -6.52 15.96
CA SER A 324 -1.76 -7.34 15.04
C SER A 324 -2.42 -6.53 13.92
N LEU A 325 -2.62 -5.22 14.09
CA LEU A 325 -3.30 -4.38 13.11
C LEU A 325 -2.57 -3.04 12.96
N GLY A 326 -2.42 -2.61 11.73
CA GLY A 326 -1.91 -1.29 11.39
C GLY A 326 -2.13 -0.97 9.91
N GLY A 327 -1.81 0.25 9.52
CA GLY A 327 -1.96 0.68 8.13
C GLY A 327 -1.97 2.19 7.95
N GLU A 328 -2.49 2.60 6.80
CA GLU A 328 -2.56 3.98 6.38
C GLU A 328 -3.98 4.37 5.96
N GLN A 329 -4.33 5.63 6.08
CA GLN A 329 -5.59 6.18 5.59
C GLN A 329 -5.84 5.86 4.11
N SER A 330 -4.78 5.73 3.32
CA SER A 330 -4.85 5.35 1.89
C SER A 330 -5.43 3.96 1.61
N GLY A 331 -5.78 3.18 2.63
CA GLY A 331 -6.33 1.83 2.50
C GLY A 331 -5.30 0.70 2.53
N HIS A 332 -4.02 1.00 2.71
CA HIS A 332 -2.99 -0.01 2.93
C HIS A 332 -3.08 -0.52 4.37
N VAL A 333 -3.78 -1.63 4.58
CA VAL A 333 -4.07 -2.21 5.91
C VAL A 333 -3.36 -3.55 6.07
N ILE A 334 -2.64 -3.70 7.17
CA ILE A 334 -1.89 -4.90 7.55
C ILE A 334 -2.62 -5.61 8.68
N ILE A 335 -3.08 -6.83 8.44
CA ILE A 335 -3.64 -7.74 9.44
C ILE A 335 -2.59 -8.81 9.74
N ASN A 336 -1.63 -8.48 10.60
CA ASN A 336 -0.39 -9.22 10.82
C ASN A 336 -0.56 -10.64 11.38
N ASP A 337 -1.75 -10.99 11.86
CA ASP A 337 -2.06 -12.38 12.24
C ASP A 337 -2.16 -13.30 11.03
N TYR A 338 -2.34 -12.75 9.83
CA TYR A 338 -2.46 -13.49 8.58
C TYR A 338 -1.36 -13.13 7.58
N HIS A 339 -1.10 -11.83 7.37
CA HIS A 339 -0.13 -11.36 6.39
C HIS A 339 0.66 -10.15 6.93
N ASN A 340 1.94 -10.09 6.60
CA ASN A 340 2.88 -9.09 7.13
C ASN A 340 3.01 -7.81 6.27
N THR A 341 2.19 -7.69 5.22
CA THR A 341 2.10 -6.51 4.35
C THR A 341 0.65 -6.12 4.13
N GLY A 342 0.39 -4.93 3.61
CA GLY A 342 -0.96 -4.51 3.23
C GLY A 342 -1.53 -5.42 2.14
N ASP A 343 -2.78 -5.81 2.34
CA ASP A 343 -3.50 -6.72 1.45
C ASP A 343 -4.94 -6.26 1.34
N GLY A 344 -5.28 -5.65 0.20
CA GLY A 344 -6.60 -5.08 -0.03
C GLY A 344 -7.70 -6.14 -0.04
N MET A 345 -7.43 -7.32 -0.62
CA MET A 345 -8.42 -8.40 -0.70
C MET A 345 -8.64 -9.01 0.69
N LEU A 346 -7.59 -9.26 1.46
CA LEU A 346 -7.68 -9.70 2.86
C LEU A 346 -8.46 -8.69 3.69
N THR A 347 -8.16 -7.41 3.53
CA THR A 347 -8.83 -6.31 4.24
C THR A 347 -10.33 -6.29 3.93
N GLY A 348 -10.71 -6.38 2.66
CA GLY A 348 -12.11 -6.37 2.23
C GLY A 348 -12.91 -7.54 2.76
N ILE A 349 -12.37 -8.77 2.69
CA ILE A 349 -13.06 -9.96 3.21
C ILE A 349 -13.17 -9.94 4.74
N HIS A 350 -12.17 -9.40 5.45
CA HIS A 350 -12.25 -9.24 6.92
C HIS A 350 -13.22 -8.13 7.34
N LEU A 351 -13.36 -7.06 6.57
CA LEU A 351 -14.40 -6.04 6.80
C LEU A 351 -15.81 -6.67 6.68
N MET A 352 -16.04 -7.45 5.63
CA MET A 352 -17.28 -8.21 5.47
C MET A 352 -17.51 -9.22 6.59
N LEU A 353 -16.47 -9.90 7.05
CA LEU A 353 -16.57 -10.82 8.20
C LEU A 353 -17.07 -10.09 9.45
N VAL A 354 -16.57 -8.89 9.73
CA VAL A 354 -17.03 -8.08 10.88
C VAL A 354 -18.51 -7.72 10.71
N MET A 355 -18.93 -7.28 9.52
CA MET A 355 -20.35 -7.00 9.24
C MET A 355 -21.23 -8.25 9.45
N LYS A 356 -20.82 -9.40 8.93
CA LYS A 356 -21.52 -10.69 9.09
C LYS A 356 -21.64 -11.09 10.56
N LYS A 357 -20.53 -11.03 11.32
CA LYS A 357 -20.48 -11.42 12.73
C LYS A 357 -21.31 -10.54 13.63
N THR A 358 -21.36 -9.25 13.36
CA THR A 358 -22.06 -8.27 14.18
C THR A 358 -23.51 -8.09 13.75
N GLY A 359 -23.87 -8.45 12.52
CA GLY A 359 -25.16 -8.15 11.91
C GLY A 359 -25.41 -6.65 11.70
N LYS A 360 -24.36 -5.82 11.71
CA LYS A 360 -24.43 -4.37 11.58
C LYS A 360 -23.96 -3.91 10.20
N SER A 361 -24.54 -2.80 9.72
CA SER A 361 -24.05 -2.09 8.55
C SER A 361 -22.75 -1.32 8.86
N LEU A 362 -22.04 -0.85 7.80
CA LEU A 362 -20.86 -0.03 7.99
C LEU A 362 -21.18 1.29 8.72
N THR A 363 -22.28 1.94 8.36
CA THR A 363 -22.72 3.17 9.05
C THR A 363 -22.94 2.92 10.56
N GLU A 364 -23.57 1.79 10.94
CA GLU A 364 -23.76 1.43 12.35
C GLU A 364 -22.43 1.12 13.08
N LEU A 365 -21.49 0.47 12.39
CA LEU A 365 -20.15 0.18 12.96
C LEU A 365 -19.30 1.43 13.13
N LEU A 366 -19.54 2.46 12.33
CA LEU A 366 -18.85 3.74 12.35
C LEU A 366 -19.58 4.84 13.16
N ALA A 367 -20.70 4.53 13.80
CA ALA A 367 -21.54 5.53 14.49
C ALA A 367 -20.78 6.39 15.53
N ASP A 368 -19.74 5.83 16.17
CA ASP A 368 -18.89 6.53 17.12
C ASP A 368 -17.63 7.17 16.50
N PHE A 369 -17.42 6.99 15.21
CA PHE A 369 -16.31 7.59 14.48
C PHE A 369 -16.72 8.97 13.94
N LYS A 370 -16.17 10.03 14.48
CA LYS A 370 -16.38 11.38 13.96
C LYS A 370 -15.10 11.85 13.25
N GLU A 371 -15.17 11.96 11.95
CA GLU A 371 -14.06 12.51 11.16
C GLU A 371 -13.86 14.00 11.45
N TYR A 372 -12.61 14.40 11.52
CA TYR A 372 -12.22 15.81 11.63
C TYR A 372 -11.91 16.35 10.24
N PRO A 373 -12.58 17.44 9.80
CA PRO A 373 -12.21 18.12 8.58
C PRO A 373 -10.72 18.38 8.51
N GLN A 374 -10.10 18.03 7.38
CA GLN A 374 -8.68 18.20 7.11
C GLN A 374 -8.46 19.15 5.94
N VAL A 375 -7.55 20.08 6.10
CA VAL A 375 -7.07 20.96 5.02
C VAL A 375 -5.56 20.81 4.89
N LEU A 376 -5.10 20.52 3.68
CA LEU A 376 -3.68 20.41 3.33
C LEU A 376 -3.34 21.43 2.24
N VAL A 377 -2.34 22.26 2.48
CA VAL A 377 -1.82 23.21 1.51
C VAL A 377 -0.34 22.94 1.25
N ASN A 378 0.03 22.85 -0.02
CA ASN A 378 1.42 22.75 -0.46
C ASN A 378 1.96 24.15 -0.74
N VAL A 379 2.96 24.59 0.03
CA VAL A 379 3.56 25.93 -0.11
C VAL A 379 4.94 25.79 -0.74
N PRO A 380 5.19 26.36 -1.94
CA PRO A 380 6.53 26.44 -2.52
C PRO A 380 7.46 27.26 -1.62
N VAL A 381 8.66 26.75 -1.36
CA VAL A 381 9.64 27.36 -0.46
C VAL A 381 11.06 27.21 -1.01
N LYS A 382 11.95 28.11 -0.65
CA LYS A 382 13.37 28.09 -1.09
C LYS A 382 14.16 26.95 -0.51
N ASP A 383 13.90 26.57 0.74
CA ASP A 383 14.53 25.45 1.45
C ASP A 383 13.52 24.82 2.41
N LYS A 384 12.93 23.71 1.99
CA LYS A 384 11.91 22.99 2.75
C LYS A 384 12.38 22.44 4.10
N ASN A 385 13.69 22.26 4.29
CA ASN A 385 14.25 21.66 5.50
C ASN A 385 14.54 22.70 6.59
N SER A 386 14.59 23.98 6.23
CA SER A 386 14.95 25.08 7.15
C SER A 386 13.77 25.61 8.00
N TRP A 387 12.53 25.16 7.77
CA TRP A 387 11.33 25.76 8.37
C TRP A 387 11.38 25.85 9.91
N LYS A 388 12.01 24.89 10.58
CA LYS A 388 12.19 24.91 12.04
C LYS A 388 13.14 26.02 12.53
N ASN A 389 13.95 26.58 11.65
CA ASN A 389 14.86 27.68 11.94
C ASN A 389 14.18 29.06 11.81
N HIS A 390 13.02 29.11 11.17
CA HIS A 390 12.19 30.33 11.02
C HIS A 390 11.28 30.50 12.22
N ARG A 391 11.70 31.32 13.19
CA ARG A 391 10.96 31.50 14.44
C ARG A 391 9.51 31.92 14.22
N ALA A 392 9.25 32.81 13.27
CA ALA A 392 7.91 33.26 12.96
C ALA A 392 6.98 32.11 12.52
N VAL A 393 7.53 31.13 11.78
CA VAL A 393 6.78 29.93 11.36
C VAL A 393 6.46 29.05 12.56
N VAL A 394 7.43 28.81 13.43
CA VAL A 394 7.22 28.00 14.65
C VAL A 394 6.21 28.69 15.56
N ASP A 395 6.36 30.01 15.82
CA ASP A 395 5.43 30.79 16.66
C ASP A 395 3.99 30.80 16.09
N ALA A 396 3.84 30.79 14.76
CA ALA A 396 2.53 30.69 14.13
C ALA A 396 1.88 29.32 14.33
N ILE A 397 2.65 28.24 14.23
CA ILE A 397 2.19 26.87 14.50
C ILE A 397 1.76 26.76 15.96
N ASP A 398 2.62 27.15 16.91
CA ASP A 398 2.34 27.11 18.34
C ASP A 398 1.10 27.91 18.72
N SER A 399 0.90 29.08 18.07
CA SER A 399 -0.29 29.91 18.27
C SER A 399 -1.56 29.21 17.82
N VAL A 400 -1.53 28.56 16.66
CA VAL A 400 -2.69 27.82 16.13
C VAL A 400 -2.98 26.59 17.00
N GLU A 401 -1.97 25.82 17.38
CA GLU A 401 -2.14 24.67 18.27
C GLU A 401 -2.73 25.05 19.64
N LYS A 402 -2.33 26.20 20.17
CA LYS A 402 -2.91 26.76 21.40
C LYS A 402 -4.39 27.14 21.24
N ASP A 403 -4.74 27.73 20.10
CA ASP A 403 -6.13 28.12 19.81
C ASP A 403 -7.03 26.89 19.61
N MET A 404 -6.47 25.80 19.07
CA MET A 404 -7.17 24.51 18.94
C MET A 404 -7.55 23.87 20.29
N ALA A 405 -6.84 24.19 21.37
CA ALA A 405 -7.12 23.74 22.73
C ALA A 405 -7.32 22.20 22.86
N GLY A 406 -6.62 21.41 22.03
CA GLY A 406 -6.75 19.96 21.97
C GLY A 406 -7.90 19.45 21.09
N ASP A 407 -8.68 20.32 20.46
CA ASP A 407 -9.75 19.95 19.51
C ASP A 407 -9.34 20.22 18.05
N GLY A 408 -8.11 19.88 17.75
CA GLY A 408 -7.49 19.99 16.43
C GLY A 408 -6.02 19.58 16.51
N ARG A 409 -5.36 19.57 15.36
CA ARG A 409 -3.90 19.41 15.27
C ARG A 409 -3.33 20.10 14.04
N VAL A 410 -2.05 20.40 14.10
CA VAL A 410 -1.25 20.89 12.96
C VAL A 410 -0.20 19.84 12.61
N LEU A 411 0.06 19.65 11.32
CA LEU A 411 1.19 18.88 10.82
C LEU A 411 1.90 19.67 9.71
N VAL A 412 3.12 20.10 9.97
CA VAL A 412 3.97 20.77 8.97
C VAL A 412 5.15 19.88 8.66
N ARG A 413 5.32 19.54 7.38
CA ARG A 413 6.41 18.65 6.93
C ARG A 413 6.93 19.00 5.54
N PRO A 414 8.23 18.78 5.26
CA PRO A 414 8.76 18.90 3.91
C PRO A 414 8.18 17.84 2.98
N SER A 415 8.02 18.18 1.70
CA SER A 415 7.75 17.19 0.65
C SER A 415 8.98 16.32 0.41
N GLY A 416 8.79 15.02 0.17
CA GLY A 416 9.88 14.10 -0.17
C GLY A 416 10.54 14.41 -1.51
N THR A 417 9.74 14.84 -2.50
CA THR A 417 10.18 14.94 -3.90
C THR A 417 10.28 16.35 -4.47
N GLN A 418 9.62 17.34 -3.86
CA GLN A 418 9.54 18.72 -4.37
C GLN A 418 10.00 19.73 -3.33
N GLU A 419 10.39 20.93 -3.73
CA GLU A 419 10.72 22.03 -2.81
C GLU A 419 9.44 22.72 -2.30
N LEU A 420 8.70 21.93 -1.53
CA LEU A 420 7.43 22.34 -0.93
C LEU A 420 7.42 22.04 0.57
N LEU A 421 6.81 22.93 1.33
CA LEU A 421 6.40 22.67 2.70
C LEU A 421 4.90 22.35 2.71
N ARG A 422 4.55 21.20 3.25
CA ARG A 422 3.16 20.75 3.39
C ARG A 422 2.64 21.22 4.74
N VAL A 423 1.63 22.08 4.72
CA VAL A 423 0.94 22.58 5.91
C VAL A 423 -0.43 21.94 5.96
N MET A 424 -0.67 21.14 6.98
CA MET A 424 -1.94 20.46 7.21
C MET A 424 -2.49 20.86 8.58
N ALA A 425 -3.80 21.09 8.68
CA ALA A 425 -4.50 21.13 9.94
C ALA A 425 -5.75 20.26 9.89
N GLU A 426 -6.17 19.81 11.04
CA GLU A 426 -7.48 19.21 11.31
C GLU A 426 -8.15 19.98 12.42
N GLY A 427 -9.46 20.18 12.31
CA GLY A 427 -10.23 20.98 13.27
C GLY A 427 -11.70 20.58 13.28
N PRO A 428 -12.49 21.16 14.19
CA PRO A 428 -13.89 20.73 14.44
C PRO A 428 -14.85 21.02 13.28
N THR A 429 -14.56 22.03 12.45
CA THR A 429 -15.33 22.37 11.23
C THR A 429 -14.41 22.77 10.09
N GLN A 430 -14.90 22.66 8.85
CA GLN A 430 -14.13 23.00 7.65
C GLN A 430 -13.66 24.46 7.65
N GLU A 431 -14.52 25.39 8.09
CA GLU A 431 -14.21 26.83 8.13
C GLU A 431 -13.08 27.15 9.10
N ILE A 432 -13.15 26.58 10.32
CA ILE A 432 -12.12 26.79 11.35
C ILE A 432 -10.81 26.14 10.90
N THR A 433 -10.86 24.95 10.30
CA THR A 433 -9.67 24.24 9.80
C THR A 433 -8.98 25.04 8.69
N GLN A 434 -9.75 25.62 7.78
CA GLN A 434 -9.22 26.52 6.72
C GLN A 434 -8.55 27.75 7.31
N GLU A 435 -9.18 28.40 8.30
CA GLU A 435 -8.60 29.57 8.97
C GLU A 435 -7.24 29.23 9.61
N TYR A 436 -7.15 28.10 10.29
CA TYR A 436 -5.91 27.64 10.92
C TYR A 436 -4.80 27.43 9.90
N VAL A 437 -5.09 26.76 8.78
CA VAL A 437 -4.11 26.55 7.71
C VAL A 437 -3.69 27.89 7.09
N ASP A 438 -4.63 28.78 6.77
CA ASP A 438 -4.34 30.06 6.13
C ASP A 438 -3.42 30.93 6.98
N ARG A 439 -3.58 30.91 8.31
CA ARG A 439 -2.69 31.62 9.25
C ARG A 439 -1.26 31.15 9.14
N ILE A 440 -1.03 29.85 9.08
CA ILE A 440 0.31 29.27 8.97
C ILE A 440 0.89 29.48 7.58
N VAL A 441 0.10 29.18 6.53
CA VAL A 441 0.50 29.36 5.12
C VAL A 441 0.95 30.78 4.83
N LYS A 442 0.22 31.79 5.35
CA LYS A 442 0.58 33.21 5.19
C LYS A 442 1.98 33.49 5.75
N VAL A 443 2.31 32.97 6.91
CA VAL A 443 3.63 33.18 7.53
C VAL A 443 4.71 32.40 6.77
N VAL A 444 4.46 31.13 6.41
CA VAL A 444 5.39 30.33 5.62
C VAL A 444 5.70 31.00 4.29
N THR A 445 4.70 31.49 3.58
CA THR A 445 4.88 32.19 2.30
C THR A 445 5.70 33.49 2.47
N THR A 446 5.47 34.22 3.56
CA THR A 446 6.20 35.48 3.81
C THR A 446 7.67 35.24 4.16
N GLU A 447 7.96 34.22 4.99
CA GLU A 447 9.29 33.97 5.55
C GLU A 447 10.15 33.07 4.65
N MET A 448 9.55 32.17 3.88
CA MET A 448 10.25 31.11 3.16
C MET A 448 9.86 31.03 1.68
N GLY A 449 8.84 31.75 1.22
CA GLY A 449 8.39 31.71 -0.17
C GLY A 449 9.45 32.13 -1.19
N GLU A 450 9.28 31.68 -2.44
CA GLU A 450 10.14 32.07 -3.58
C GLU A 450 10.03 33.56 -3.93
#